data_45f37ba289f5ea47618579d75f38ed2b
#
_entry.id   45f37ba289f5ea47618579d75f38ed2b
#
_cell.length_a   1.000
_cell.length_b   1.000
_cell.length_c   1.000
_cell.angle_alpha   90.00
_cell.angle_beta   90.00
_cell.angle_gamma   90.00
#
_symmetry.space_group_name_H-M   'P 1'
#
loop_
_entity.id
_entity.type
_entity.pdbx_description
1 polymer ?
#
loop_
_entity_poly.entity_id
_entity_poly.type
_entity_poly.pdbx_seq_one_letter_code
_entity_poly.pdbx_strand_id
1 'polypeptide(L)'
;IRKIKRAFRIFLNYIYHIIYDVINNWFSIKEGTDVEGTIASIKKGIPLRGTNIWILICSAMLASIGLDTNSTAIIIGAMLISPLMSPILGVGLSIGITDKELLQISLKNFIAAFVISLLTSTVYFLLTPLGQITSELAARTTTTLLDVGVAIFGGLAGIVANSRKEVPTVIPGVAI
;
A
#
# COMPACT_ATOMS: atom_id res chain seq x y z
N ILE A 1 -30.25 -25.98 40.54
CA ILE A 1 -28.98 -26.02 39.81
C ILE A 1 -29.21 -26.25 38.29
N ARG A 2 -30.12 -27.15 37.85
CA ARG A 2 -30.39 -27.40 36.41
C ARG A 2 -31.01 -26.19 35.69
N LYS A 3 -31.90 -25.43 36.32
CA LYS A 3 -32.54 -24.22 35.72
C LYS A 3 -31.54 -23.10 35.49
N ILE A 4 -30.60 -22.87 36.43
CA ILE A 4 -29.55 -21.85 36.30
C ILE A 4 -28.59 -22.17 35.18
N LYS A 5 -28.15 -23.42 35.02
CA LYS A 5 -27.29 -23.86 33.91
C LYS A 5 -27.98 -23.69 32.54
N ARG A 6 -29.32 -23.88 32.49
CA ARG A 6 -30.07 -23.71 31.23
C ARG A 6 -30.20 -22.24 30.87
N ALA A 7 -30.49 -21.37 31.84
CA ALA A 7 -30.55 -19.92 31.63
C ALA A 7 -29.20 -19.35 31.23
N PHE A 8 -28.11 -19.80 31.85
CA PHE A 8 -26.74 -19.38 31.51
C PHE A 8 -26.35 -19.80 30.09
N ARG A 9 -26.72 -21.00 29.65
CA ARG A 9 -26.46 -21.46 28.26
C ARG A 9 -27.25 -20.66 27.23
N ILE A 10 -28.50 -20.32 27.53
CA ILE A 10 -29.34 -19.47 26.65
C ILE A 10 -28.73 -18.08 26.55
N PHE A 11 -28.28 -17.49 27.66
CA PHE A 11 -27.63 -16.19 27.71
C PHE A 11 -26.32 -16.18 26.91
N LEU A 12 -25.46 -17.21 27.06
CA LEU A 12 -24.22 -17.34 26.27
C LEU A 12 -24.52 -17.48 24.78
N ASN A 13 -25.53 -18.25 24.39
CA ASN A 13 -25.92 -18.40 23.01
C ASN A 13 -26.47 -17.10 22.42
N TYR A 14 -27.22 -16.33 23.20
CA TYR A 14 -27.71 -15.02 22.80
C TYR A 14 -26.60 -14.02 22.58
N ILE A 15 -25.63 -13.95 23.51
CA ILE A 15 -24.42 -13.12 23.35
C ILE A 15 -23.60 -13.57 22.14
N TYR A 16 -23.44 -14.87 21.94
CA TYR A 16 -22.73 -15.40 20.76
C TYR A 16 -23.41 -14.97 19.46
N HIS A 17 -24.73 -15.04 19.36
CA HIS A 17 -25.47 -14.58 18.19
C HIS A 17 -25.36 -13.07 17.97
N ILE A 18 -25.46 -12.27 19.02
CA ILE A 18 -25.27 -10.81 18.89
C ILE A 18 -23.86 -10.48 18.41
N ILE A 19 -22.84 -11.09 19.02
CA ILE A 19 -21.44 -10.88 18.61
C ILE A 19 -21.22 -11.34 17.17
N TYR A 20 -21.78 -12.48 16.80
CA TYR A 20 -21.68 -13.02 15.45
C TYR A 20 -22.38 -12.10 14.43
N ASP A 21 -23.58 -11.61 14.72
CA ASP A 21 -24.32 -10.70 13.85
C ASP A 21 -23.63 -9.32 13.75
N VAL A 22 -23.10 -8.79 14.84
CA VAL A 22 -22.32 -7.56 14.84
C VAL A 22 -21.04 -7.73 14.00
N ILE A 23 -20.30 -8.81 14.22
CA ILE A 23 -19.07 -9.08 13.43
C ILE A 23 -19.42 -9.26 11.96
N ASN A 24 -20.47 -10.00 11.63
CA ASN A 24 -20.83 -10.28 10.25
C ASN A 24 -21.40 -9.05 9.52
N ASN A 25 -22.19 -8.21 10.19
CA ASN A 25 -22.78 -7.02 9.59
C ASN A 25 -21.81 -5.81 9.56
N TRP A 26 -20.94 -5.66 10.58
CA TRP A 26 -20.04 -4.52 10.67
C TRP A 26 -18.66 -4.79 10.06
N PHE A 27 -18.20 -6.04 10.07
CA PHE A 27 -16.91 -6.45 9.52
C PHE A 27 -17.03 -7.24 8.22
N SER A 28 -18.22 -7.29 7.60
CA SER A 28 -18.39 -7.93 6.29
C SER A 28 -17.63 -7.15 5.22
N ILE A 29 -16.47 -7.66 4.84
CA ILE A 29 -15.66 -7.11 3.74
C ILE A 29 -16.32 -7.43 2.38
N LYS A 30 -17.22 -8.41 2.32
CA LYS A 30 -17.85 -8.90 1.08
C LYS A 30 -18.90 -7.96 0.50
N GLU A 31 -19.63 -7.23 1.33
CA GLU A 31 -20.62 -6.26 0.89
C GLU A 31 -19.93 -5.01 0.33
N GLY A 32 -20.19 -4.70 -0.94
CA GLY A 32 -19.62 -3.54 -1.63
C GLY A 32 -18.24 -3.76 -2.29
N THR A 33 -17.72 -5.00 -2.31
CA THR A 33 -16.48 -5.31 -3.02
C THR A 33 -16.75 -5.46 -4.53
N ASP A 34 -16.12 -4.59 -5.33
CA ASP A 34 -16.12 -4.67 -6.79
C ASP A 34 -14.83 -5.35 -7.27
N VAL A 35 -14.86 -6.67 -7.33
CA VAL A 35 -13.70 -7.47 -7.74
C VAL A 35 -13.28 -7.19 -9.18
N GLU A 36 -14.26 -7.14 -10.10
CA GLU A 36 -13.97 -6.90 -11.52
C GLU A 36 -13.44 -5.49 -11.78
N GLY A 37 -14.06 -4.48 -11.18
CA GLY A 37 -13.60 -3.10 -11.26
C GLY A 37 -12.23 -2.90 -10.63
N THR A 38 -11.94 -3.59 -9.51
CA THR A 38 -10.62 -3.56 -8.87
C THR A 38 -9.55 -4.15 -9.77
N ILE A 39 -9.79 -5.32 -10.36
CA ILE A 39 -8.87 -5.96 -11.31
C ILE A 39 -8.63 -5.06 -12.52
N ALA A 40 -9.70 -4.49 -13.09
CA ALA A 40 -9.61 -3.59 -14.23
C ALA A 40 -8.82 -2.31 -13.90
N SER A 41 -9.04 -1.73 -12.73
CA SER A 41 -8.33 -0.54 -12.24
C SER A 41 -6.84 -0.81 -12.06
N ILE A 42 -6.48 -1.92 -11.42
CA ILE A 42 -5.08 -2.33 -11.24
C ILE A 42 -4.42 -2.56 -12.61
N LYS A 43 -5.06 -3.33 -13.51
CA LYS A 43 -4.52 -3.59 -14.86
C LYS A 43 -4.30 -2.31 -15.65
N LYS A 44 -5.21 -1.34 -15.56
CA LYS A 44 -5.10 -0.03 -16.23
C LYS A 44 -3.93 0.81 -15.70
N GLY A 45 -3.62 0.70 -14.41
CA GLY A 45 -2.56 1.46 -13.76
C GLY A 45 -1.14 0.90 -13.96
N ILE A 46 -0.98 -0.37 -14.35
CA ILE A 46 0.33 -1.03 -14.47
C ILE A 46 1.25 -0.39 -15.51
N PRO A 47 0.79 0.00 -16.74
CA PRO A 47 1.69 0.52 -17.76
C PRO A 47 2.34 1.84 -17.35
N LEU A 48 3.68 1.82 -17.28
CA LEU A 48 4.48 3.00 -17.01
C LEU A 48 4.74 3.75 -18.33
N ARG A 49 3.82 4.66 -18.71
CA ARG A 49 3.90 5.40 -19.98
C ARG A 49 3.54 6.88 -19.81
N GLY A 50 4.12 7.72 -20.67
CA GLY A 50 3.76 9.13 -20.78
C GLY A 50 3.83 9.87 -19.44
N THR A 51 2.73 10.42 -18.98
CA THR A 51 2.62 11.23 -17.78
C THR A 51 3.12 10.53 -16.53
N ASN A 52 2.92 9.20 -16.40
CA ASN A 52 3.36 8.44 -15.24
C ASN A 52 4.88 8.43 -15.08
N ILE A 53 5.65 8.47 -16.18
CA ILE A 53 7.12 8.57 -16.12
C ILE A 53 7.55 9.93 -15.58
N TRP A 54 6.93 11.00 -16.03
CA TRP A 54 7.24 12.34 -15.52
C TRP A 54 6.88 12.51 -14.05
N ILE A 55 5.71 11.99 -13.64
CA ILE A 55 5.32 11.97 -12.23
C ILE A 55 6.32 11.18 -11.39
N LEU A 56 6.81 10.04 -11.90
CA LEU A 56 7.81 9.22 -11.22
C LEU A 56 9.13 9.98 -11.05
N ILE A 57 9.61 10.67 -12.09
CA ILE A 57 10.83 11.49 -12.03
C ILE A 57 10.65 12.61 -10.99
N CYS A 58 9.54 13.34 -11.03
CA CYS A 58 9.25 14.40 -10.05
C CYS A 58 9.18 13.84 -8.62
N SER A 59 8.52 12.71 -8.44
CA SER A 59 8.43 12.02 -7.14
C SER A 59 9.82 11.62 -6.61
N ALA A 60 10.68 11.03 -7.46
CA ALA A 60 12.03 10.64 -7.09
C ALA A 60 12.91 11.87 -6.73
N MET A 61 12.76 12.97 -7.47
CA MET A 61 13.44 14.24 -7.14
C MET A 61 12.98 14.79 -5.79
N LEU A 62 11.66 14.85 -5.56
CA LEU A 62 11.11 15.30 -4.27
C LEU A 62 11.57 14.42 -3.11
N ALA A 63 11.61 13.09 -3.29
CA ALA A 63 12.12 12.19 -2.28
C ALA A 63 13.59 12.44 -1.97
N SER A 64 14.41 12.67 -2.99
CA SER A 64 15.84 12.99 -2.84
C SER A 64 16.04 14.33 -2.10
N ILE A 65 15.27 15.37 -2.46
CA ILE A 65 15.27 16.66 -1.75
C ILE A 65 14.84 16.47 -0.29
N GLY A 66 13.79 15.68 -0.05
CA GLY A 66 13.30 15.42 1.31
C GLY A 66 14.31 14.71 2.19
N LEU A 67 15.09 13.77 1.63
CA LEU A 67 16.18 13.07 2.32
C LEU A 67 17.34 14.04 2.62
N ASP A 68 17.70 14.88 1.69
CA ASP A 68 18.78 15.85 1.82
C ASP A 68 18.43 16.96 2.84
N THR A 69 17.20 17.48 2.79
CA THR A 69 16.72 18.50 3.71
C THR A 69 16.22 17.96 5.05
N ASN A 70 16.33 16.65 5.28
CA ASN A 70 15.84 15.96 6.49
C ASN A 70 14.36 16.26 6.79
N SER A 71 13.51 16.30 5.74
CA SER A 71 12.10 16.66 5.85
C SER A 71 11.21 15.45 5.57
N THR A 72 10.69 14.84 6.63
CA THR A 72 9.73 13.74 6.56
C THR A 72 8.48 14.10 5.74
N ALA A 73 8.00 15.35 5.86
CA ALA A 73 6.81 15.82 5.14
C ALA A 73 7.00 15.79 3.62
N ILE A 74 8.17 16.21 3.12
CA ILE A 74 8.48 16.18 1.68
C ILE A 74 8.58 14.73 1.20
N ILE A 75 9.19 13.84 1.98
CA ILE A 75 9.32 12.41 1.65
C ILE A 75 7.94 11.76 1.54
N ILE A 76 7.05 12.01 2.51
CA ILE A 76 5.67 11.52 2.47
C ILE A 76 4.94 12.05 1.24
N GLY A 77 5.05 13.36 0.95
CA GLY A 77 4.47 13.95 -0.26
C GLY A 77 4.96 13.29 -1.54
N ALA A 78 6.24 12.98 -1.64
CA ALA A 78 6.82 12.25 -2.75
C ALA A 78 6.22 10.84 -2.91
N MET A 79 6.06 10.11 -1.79
CA MET A 79 5.45 8.77 -1.79
C MET A 79 4.01 8.79 -2.28
N LEU A 80 3.22 9.80 -1.91
CA LEU A 80 1.83 9.95 -2.31
C LEU A 80 1.65 10.18 -3.82
N ILE A 81 2.60 10.88 -4.43
CA ILE A 81 2.56 11.19 -5.86
C ILE A 81 3.08 10.03 -6.70
N SER A 82 3.90 9.15 -6.13
CA SER A 82 4.61 8.10 -6.87
C SER A 82 3.65 7.08 -7.49
N PRO A 83 3.77 6.78 -8.80
CA PRO A 83 2.94 5.80 -9.49
C PRO A 83 3.39 4.34 -9.27
N LEU A 84 4.27 4.07 -8.28
CA LEU A 84 4.81 2.74 -8.01
C LEU A 84 3.78 1.74 -7.47
N MET A 85 2.70 2.24 -6.87
CA MET A 85 1.68 1.39 -6.24
C MET A 85 1.02 0.43 -7.24
N SER A 86 0.70 0.90 -8.45
CA SER A 86 -0.02 0.09 -9.44
C SER A 86 0.79 -1.12 -9.95
N PRO A 87 2.08 -1.01 -10.31
CA PRO A 87 2.91 -2.17 -10.64
C PRO A 87 3.05 -3.16 -9.48
N ILE A 88 3.18 -2.68 -8.24
CA ILE A 88 3.30 -3.53 -7.05
C ILE A 88 2.00 -4.33 -6.82
N LEU A 89 0.85 -3.65 -6.87
CA LEU A 89 -0.46 -4.30 -6.79
C LEU A 89 -0.67 -5.29 -7.94
N GLY A 90 -0.17 -4.96 -9.15
CA GLY A 90 -0.21 -5.84 -10.31
C GLY A 90 0.58 -7.13 -10.09
N VAL A 91 1.75 -7.08 -9.47
CA VAL A 91 2.52 -8.27 -9.07
C VAL A 91 1.74 -9.11 -8.06
N GLY A 92 1.20 -8.50 -7.01
CA GLY A 92 0.41 -9.20 -6.00
C GLY A 92 -0.84 -9.87 -6.58
N LEU A 93 -1.60 -9.13 -7.41
CA LEU A 93 -2.78 -9.65 -8.08
C LEU A 93 -2.46 -10.83 -9.00
N SER A 94 -1.40 -10.70 -9.82
CA SER A 94 -1.02 -11.74 -10.79
C SER A 94 -0.63 -13.06 -10.11
N ILE A 95 0.00 -12.99 -8.93
CA ILE A 95 0.28 -14.16 -8.11
C ILE A 95 -1.03 -14.76 -7.57
N GLY A 96 -1.93 -13.91 -7.07
CA GLY A 96 -3.21 -14.34 -6.52
C GLY A 96 -4.13 -15.03 -7.51
N ILE A 97 -4.18 -14.55 -8.77
CA ILE A 97 -5.00 -15.15 -9.86
C ILE A 97 -4.21 -16.10 -10.75
N THR A 98 -2.93 -16.33 -10.46
CA THR A 98 -2.03 -17.23 -11.23
C THR A 98 -1.88 -16.82 -12.71
N ASP A 99 -1.91 -15.52 -13.01
CA ASP A 99 -1.78 -14.94 -14.35
C ASP A 99 -0.30 -14.60 -14.63
N LYS A 100 0.37 -15.46 -15.37
CA LYS A 100 1.81 -15.31 -15.69
C LYS A 100 2.09 -14.13 -16.63
N GLU A 101 1.18 -13.83 -17.55
CA GLU A 101 1.35 -12.72 -18.49
C GLU A 101 1.26 -11.39 -17.75
N LEU A 102 0.27 -11.24 -16.88
CA LEU A 102 0.11 -10.08 -16.02
C LEU A 102 1.32 -9.90 -15.08
N LEU A 103 1.86 -11.00 -14.55
CA LEU A 103 3.06 -10.98 -13.71
C LEU A 103 4.25 -10.41 -14.44
N GLN A 104 4.52 -10.88 -15.68
CA GLN A 104 5.64 -10.41 -16.47
C GLN A 104 5.52 -8.92 -16.81
N ILE A 105 4.31 -8.47 -17.19
CA ILE A 105 4.05 -7.07 -17.50
C ILE A 105 4.26 -6.20 -16.24
N SER A 106 3.70 -6.62 -15.11
CA SER A 106 3.80 -5.89 -13.85
C SER A 106 5.24 -5.80 -13.36
N LEU A 107 5.98 -6.90 -13.39
CA LEU A 107 7.36 -6.96 -12.97
C LEU A 107 8.28 -6.12 -13.87
N LYS A 108 8.07 -6.16 -15.20
CA LYS A 108 8.80 -5.33 -16.15
C LYS A 108 8.60 -3.83 -15.87
N ASN A 109 7.35 -3.40 -15.65
CA ASN A 109 7.05 -2.01 -15.35
C ASN A 109 7.59 -1.59 -13.96
N PHE A 110 7.53 -2.49 -12.97
CA PHE A 110 8.12 -2.26 -11.65
C PHE A 110 9.64 -2.06 -11.72
N ILE A 111 10.36 -2.94 -12.43
CA ILE A 111 11.81 -2.83 -12.64
C ILE A 111 12.16 -1.54 -13.39
N ALA A 112 11.40 -1.22 -14.45
CA ALA A 112 11.61 0.03 -15.18
C ALA A 112 11.44 1.26 -14.29
N ALA A 113 10.39 1.28 -13.45
CA ALA A 113 10.17 2.36 -12.49
C ALA A 113 11.31 2.46 -11.47
N PHE A 114 11.78 1.33 -10.95
CA PHE A 114 12.91 1.28 -10.03
C PHE A 114 14.18 1.86 -10.65
N VAL A 115 14.51 1.48 -11.89
CA VAL A 115 15.69 1.97 -12.61
C VAL A 115 15.59 3.48 -12.86
N ILE A 116 14.42 3.97 -13.31
CA ILE A 116 14.20 5.41 -13.54
C ILE A 116 14.38 6.20 -12.24
N SER A 117 13.79 5.73 -11.14
CA SER A 117 13.91 6.40 -9.83
C SER A 117 15.35 6.40 -9.33
N LEU A 118 16.07 5.30 -9.50
CA LEU A 118 17.48 5.18 -9.13
C LEU A 118 18.35 6.15 -9.93
N LEU A 119 18.17 6.20 -11.25
CA LEU A 119 18.90 7.13 -12.11
C LEU A 119 18.61 8.58 -11.75
N THR A 120 17.34 8.92 -11.52
CA THR A 120 16.93 10.29 -11.13
C THR A 120 17.56 10.69 -9.80
N SER A 121 17.51 9.83 -8.80
CA SER A 121 18.12 10.07 -7.48
C SER A 121 19.64 10.17 -7.58
N THR A 122 20.28 9.33 -8.39
CA THR A 122 21.73 9.37 -8.63
C THR A 122 22.15 10.70 -9.24
N VAL A 123 21.42 11.18 -10.25
CA VAL A 123 21.68 12.49 -10.86
C VAL A 123 21.56 13.60 -9.83
N TYR A 124 20.52 13.57 -8.99
CA TYR A 124 20.35 14.56 -7.92
C TYR A 124 21.55 14.59 -6.98
N PHE A 125 21.97 13.45 -6.43
CA PHE A 125 23.07 13.38 -5.47
C PHE A 125 24.46 13.61 -6.07
N LEU A 126 24.62 13.42 -7.38
CA LEU A 126 25.84 13.83 -8.08
C LEU A 126 25.95 15.37 -8.20
N LEU A 127 24.83 16.05 -8.35
CA LEU A 127 24.78 17.52 -8.46
C LEU A 127 24.78 18.20 -7.08
N THR A 128 24.22 17.52 -6.07
CA THR A 128 24.10 18.03 -4.70
C THR A 128 24.80 17.05 -3.75
N PRO A 129 26.13 17.13 -3.54
CA PRO A 129 26.81 16.20 -2.67
C PRO A 129 26.32 16.37 -1.24
N LEU A 130 25.86 15.27 -0.64
CA LEU A 130 25.42 15.20 0.76
C LEU A 130 26.57 15.62 1.68
N GLY A 131 26.37 16.69 2.44
CA GLY A 131 27.35 17.13 3.43
C GLY A 131 27.44 16.22 4.65
N GLN A 132 26.33 15.61 5.04
CA GLN A 132 26.23 14.68 6.19
C GLN A 132 25.07 13.70 5.97
N ILE A 133 25.16 12.52 6.62
CA ILE A 133 24.06 11.56 6.66
C ILE A 133 22.95 12.14 7.55
N THR A 134 21.81 12.43 6.96
CA THR A 134 20.64 12.92 7.67
C THR A 134 19.99 11.83 8.51
N SER A 135 19.26 12.20 9.58
CA SER A 135 18.54 11.23 10.42
C SER A 135 17.47 10.45 9.64
N GLU A 136 16.81 11.08 8.67
CA GLU A 136 15.84 10.41 7.77
C GLU A 136 16.52 9.35 6.89
N LEU A 137 17.73 9.61 6.42
CA LEU A 137 18.50 8.64 5.65
C LEU A 137 18.96 7.48 6.54
N ALA A 138 19.48 7.78 7.73
CA ALA A 138 19.92 6.78 8.69
C ALA A 138 18.78 5.87 9.17
N ALA A 139 17.59 6.41 9.44
CA ALA A 139 16.41 5.65 9.85
C ALA A 139 15.98 4.60 8.81
N ARG A 140 16.22 4.85 7.52
CA ARG A 140 15.87 3.93 6.44
C ARG A 140 16.88 2.82 6.19
N THR A 141 18.07 2.91 6.79
CA THR A 141 19.11 1.87 6.68
C THR A 141 18.99 0.78 7.75
N THR A 142 18.22 1.04 8.82
CA THR A 142 18.00 0.10 9.93
C THR A 142 16.55 -0.37 9.92
N THR A 143 16.31 -1.58 9.42
CA THR A 143 14.99 -2.21 9.46
C THR A 143 14.76 -2.90 10.78
N THR A 144 13.59 -2.66 11.37
CA THR A 144 13.13 -3.28 12.63
C THR A 144 12.00 -4.29 12.35
N LEU A 145 11.79 -5.20 13.27
CA LEU A 145 10.63 -6.14 13.21
C LEU A 145 9.29 -5.37 13.17
N LEU A 146 9.24 -4.18 13.76
CA LEU A 146 8.05 -3.33 13.75
C LEU A 146 7.70 -2.83 12.33
N ASP A 147 8.69 -2.63 11.45
CA ASP A 147 8.48 -2.21 10.07
C ASP A 147 7.74 -3.30 9.27
N VAL A 148 7.99 -4.58 9.59
CA VAL A 148 7.23 -5.70 9.03
C VAL A 148 5.77 -5.63 9.47
N GLY A 149 5.51 -5.28 10.74
CA GLY A 149 4.15 -5.07 11.25
C GLY A 149 3.44 -3.93 10.52
N VAL A 150 4.11 -2.79 10.33
CA VAL A 150 3.59 -1.64 9.57
C VAL A 150 3.27 -2.06 8.13
N ALA A 151 4.16 -2.80 7.47
CA ALA A 151 3.96 -3.28 6.10
C ALA A 151 2.74 -4.22 5.98
N ILE A 152 2.52 -5.12 6.95
CA ILE A 152 1.37 -6.03 6.96
C ILE A 152 0.05 -5.25 7.14
N PHE A 153 -0.04 -4.41 8.18
CA PHE A 153 -1.28 -3.66 8.44
C PHE A 153 -1.56 -2.60 7.36
N GLY A 154 -0.51 -1.91 6.87
CA GLY A 154 -0.62 -0.98 5.76
C GLY A 154 -1.06 -1.69 4.47
N GLY A 155 -0.50 -2.85 4.16
CA GLY A 155 -0.89 -3.67 3.02
C GLY A 155 -2.34 -4.14 3.09
N LEU A 156 -2.81 -4.60 4.26
CA LEU A 156 -4.21 -4.98 4.48
C LEU A 156 -5.15 -3.79 4.29
N ALA A 157 -4.82 -2.63 4.88
CA ALA A 157 -5.62 -1.41 4.70
C ALA A 157 -5.67 -0.97 3.23
N GLY A 158 -4.55 -1.04 2.52
CA GLY A 158 -4.46 -0.72 1.10
C GLY A 158 -5.30 -1.64 0.21
N ILE A 159 -5.31 -2.96 0.49
CA ILE A 159 -6.14 -3.92 -0.24
C ILE A 159 -7.63 -3.63 0.00
N VAL A 160 -8.05 -3.41 1.25
CA VAL A 160 -9.44 -3.09 1.59
C VAL A 160 -9.87 -1.79 0.92
N ALA A 161 -9.04 -0.75 0.96
CA ALA A 161 -9.32 0.53 0.32
C ALA A 161 -9.46 0.41 -1.20
N ASN A 162 -8.56 -0.33 -1.86
CA ASN A 162 -8.55 -0.47 -3.31
C ASN A 162 -9.66 -1.41 -3.84
N SER A 163 -10.22 -2.27 -2.97
CA SER A 163 -11.32 -3.16 -3.33
C SER A 163 -12.70 -2.50 -3.34
N ARG A 164 -12.81 -1.22 -2.93
CA ARG A 164 -14.08 -0.49 -2.84
C ARG A 164 -14.10 0.71 -3.77
N LYS A 165 -15.24 0.95 -4.43
CA LYS A 165 -15.44 2.09 -5.35
C LYS A 165 -15.40 3.46 -4.63
N GLU A 166 -15.71 3.50 -3.34
CA GLU A 166 -16.02 4.74 -2.62
C GLU A 166 -14.93 5.24 -1.66
N VAL A 167 -13.75 4.60 -1.60
CA VAL A 167 -12.73 4.95 -0.60
C VAL A 167 -11.35 5.25 -1.20
N PRO A 168 -11.25 6.14 -2.21
CA PRO A 168 -9.95 6.53 -2.74
C PRO A 168 -9.10 7.35 -1.74
N THR A 169 -9.72 7.87 -0.67
CA THR A 169 -9.08 8.74 0.34
C THR A 169 -8.21 7.98 1.35
N VAL A 170 -8.38 6.66 1.48
CA VAL A 170 -7.59 5.84 2.43
C VAL A 170 -6.21 5.53 1.88
N ILE A 171 -6.05 5.45 0.55
CA ILE A 171 -4.79 5.12 -0.11
C ILE A 171 -3.65 6.08 0.29
N PRO A 172 -3.85 7.41 0.32
CA PRO A 172 -2.85 8.33 0.83
C PRO A 172 -2.40 8.05 2.27
N GLY A 173 -3.33 7.69 3.15
CA GLY A 173 -3.01 7.39 4.55
C GLY A 173 -2.16 6.15 4.76
N VAL A 174 -2.16 5.20 3.82
CA VAL A 174 -1.36 3.97 3.89
C VAL A 174 0.11 4.23 3.47
N ALA A 175 0.38 5.32 2.75
CA ALA A 175 1.71 5.68 2.28
C ALA A 175 2.58 6.37 3.35
N ILE A 176 2.04 6.65 4.52
CA ILE A 176 2.73 7.22 5.68
C ILE A 176 3.44 6.11 6.45
#